data_5b0dfa4e273b53b481633a55d6d546ae
#
_entry.id   5b0dfa4e273b53b481633a55d6d546ae
#
_cell.length_a   1.000
_cell.length_b   1.000
_cell.length_c   1.000
_cell.angle_alpha   90.00
_cell.angle_beta   90.00
_cell.angle_gamma   90.00
#
_symmetry.space_group_name_H-M   'P 1'
#
loop_
_entity.id
_entity.type
_entity.pdbx_description
1 polymer ?
#
loop_
_entity_poly.entity_id
_entity_poly.type
_entity_poly.pdbx_seq_one_letter_code
_entity_poly.pdbx_strand_id
1 'polypeptide(L)'
;YGFLSENAGFAKLCEENGIVFIGPKSEVISAMGDKDTSRQLMQQVGVPVVPGTEVLKDVEEAKKYAKEIGYPLLVKATAGGGGKGIRVVAREEDLADAFHTASREAESAFGNGDVFLEKYLTHVRHVEMQILADQQGNILCLGERDCSLQLNKQKVLEETPSPVMTEDIRRKMMDAAVLAAKAANYTNAGTVEFLLAPDGQFYFIEMNTRLQVEHPITEEISGVDIVKWQIRIACQVPLNMKQEDIRLQGHAIECRINARSTGRVEFLHIPGGGRVHFDTALMQDTVVVPFYDSMLGKLIVHANTREEAIRRMEASLCEMVIVGVETNIEEQLQLIRSKIFQKGNYDTLILDKILKKG
;
A
#
# COMPACT_ATOMS: atom_id res chain seq x y z
N TYR A 1 -10.06 5.91 -4.55
CA TYR A 1 -8.68 6.31 -4.17
C TYR A 1 -8.31 7.67 -4.77
N GLY A 2 -7.43 8.41 -4.08
CA GLY A 2 -6.96 9.74 -4.50
C GLY A 2 -7.81 10.90 -3.97
N PHE A 3 -7.33 12.14 -4.22
CA PHE A 3 -7.96 13.40 -3.81
C PHE A 3 -8.43 13.43 -2.35
N LEU A 4 -9.75 13.49 -2.12
CA LEU A 4 -10.37 13.66 -0.81
C LEU A 4 -10.76 12.33 -0.13
N SER A 5 -10.33 11.18 -0.65
CA SER A 5 -10.73 9.85 -0.12
C SER A 5 -10.32 9.60 1.34
N GLU A 6 -9.26 10.24 1.82
CA GLU A 6 -8.81 10.19 3.22
C GLU A 6 -8.86 11.56 3.90
N ASN A 7 -9.70 12.46 3.40
CA ASN A 7 -9.89 13.77 4.02
C ASN A 7 -11.03 13.73 5.05
N ALA A 8 -10.68 13.67 6.34
CA ALA A 8 -11.64 13.61 7.44
C ALA A 8 -12.59 14.81 7.46
N GLY A 9 -12.10 16.01 7.11
CA GLY A 9 -12.93 17.23 7.06
C GLY A 9 -13.99 17.16 5.97
N PHE A 10 -13.64 16.62 4.80
CA PHE A 10 -14.60 16.40 3.71
C PHE A 10 -15.63 15.33 4.08
N ALA A 11 -15.19 14.20 4.65
CA ALA A 11 -16.12 13.16 5.11
C ALA A 11 -17.10 13.70 6.16
N LYS A 12 -16.61 14.49 7.12
CA LYS A 12 -17.42 15.15 8.14
C LYS A 12 -18.44 16.12 7.53
N LEU A 13 -18.01 16.91 6.55
CA LEU A 13 -18.90 17.82 5.84
C LEU A 13 -20.04 17.08 5.12
N CYS A 14 -19.76 15.92 4.51
CA CYS A 14 -20.79 15.05 3.94
C CYS A 14 -21.77 14.57 5.03
N GLU A 15 -21.27 14.06 6.14
CA GLU A 15 -22.08 13.58 7.27
C GLU A 15 -23.01 14.68 7.81
N GLU A 16 -22.49 15.88 8.04
CA GLU A 16 -23.26 17.03 8.55
C GLU A 16 -24.35 17.51 7.59
N ASN A 17 -24.22 17.25 6.30
CA ASN A 17 -25.19 17.61 5.28
C ASN A 17 -26.08 16.43 4.83
N GLY A 18 -26.05 15.29 5.53
CA GLY A 18 -26.87 14.12 5.21
C GLY A 18 -26.48 13.43 3.90
N ILE A 19 -25.26 13.65 3.40
CA ILE A 19 -24.70 12.99 2.22
C ILE A 19 -23.94 11.77 2.69
N VAL A 20 -24.28 10.60 2.15
CA VAL A 20 -23.59 9.35 2.48
C VAL A 20 -22.20 9.34 1.87
N PHE A 21 -21.17 9.41 2.70
CA PHE A 21 -19.78 9.18 2.26
C PHE A 21 -19.55 7.67 2.12
N ILE A 22 -19.14 7.22 0.92
CA ILE A 22 -18.85 5.80 0.66
C ILE A 22 -17.45 5.49 1.20
N GLY A 23 -17.36 5.19 2.48
CA GLY A 23 -16.12 4.98 3.21
C GLY A 23 -16.38 4.86 4.71
N PRO A 24 -15.34 4.86 5.54
CA PRO A 24 -15.47 4.91 6.99
C PRO A 24 -15.89 6.30 7.46
N LYS A 25 -16.26 6.41 8.73
CA LYS A 25 -16.62 7.68 9.35
C LYS A 25 -15.43 8.63 9.43
N SER A 26 -15.71 9.94 9.44
CA SER A 26 -14.70 10.99 9.52
C SER A 26 -13.75 10.86 10.71
N GLU A 27 -14.27 10.45 11.87
CA GLU A 27 -13.48 10.19 13.09
C GLU A 27 -12.47 9.04 12.90
N VAL A 28 -12.85 7.98 12.15
CA VAL A 28 -11.97 6.84 11.85
C VAL A 28 -10.87 7.26 10.87
N ILE A 29 -11.23 8.05 9.85
CA ILE A 29 -10.25 8.60 8.90
C ILE A 29 -9.21 9.45 9.65
N SER A 30 -9.67 10.32 10.57
CA SER A 30 -8.79 11.17 11.37
C SER A 30 -7.86 10.36 12.27
N ALA A 31 -8.41 9.38 13.00
CA ALA A 31 -7.64 8.57 13.95
C ALA A 31 -6.60 7.68 13.26
N MET A 32 -6.97 7.05 12.13
CA MET A 32 -6.05 6.17 11.39
C MET A 32 -5.06 6.95 10.53
N GLY A 33 -5.37 8.18 10.14
CA GLY A 33 -4.47 9.07 9.43
C GLY A 33 -3.35 9.66 10.29
N ASP A 34 -3.56 9.72 11.60
CA ASP A 34 -2.51 10.11 12.56
C ASP A 34 -1.66 8.90 12.94
N LYS A 35 -0.36 8.95 12.60
CA LYS A 35 0.55 7.79 12.74
C LYS A 35 0.80 7.40 14.20
N ASP A 36 0.84 8.37 15.11
CA ASP A 36 1.06 8.08 16.52
C ASP A 36 -0.19 7.48 17.15
N THR A 37 -1.34 8.09 16.92
CA THR A 37 -2.65 7.59 17.39
C THR A 37 -2.92 6.17 16.88
N SER A 38 -2.73 5.94 15.58
CA SER A 38 -2.95 4.61 14.98
C SER A 38 -2.00 3.56 15.55
N ARG A 39 -0.71 3.90 15.70
CA ARG A 39 0.30 3.02 16.29
C ARG A 39 -0.01 2.67 17.75
N GLN A 40 -0.37 3.66 18.58
CA GLN A 40 -0.76 3.44 19.99
C GLN A 40 -1.99 2.55 20.09
N LEU A 41 -3.01 2.78 19.26
CA LEU A 41 -4.20 1.93 19.21
C LEU A 41 -3.85 0.49 18.88
N MET A 42 -2.98 0.27 17.89
CA MET A 42 -2.53 -1.08 17.52
C MET A 42 -1.77 -1.77 18.65
N GLN A 43 -0.89 -1.06 19.34
CA GLN A 43 -0.17 -1.60 20.52
C GLN A 43 -1.13 -2.01 21.63
N GLN A 44 -2.14 -1.18 21.94
CA GLN A 44 -3.11 -1.46 23.01
C GLN A 44 -3.91 -2.74 22.76
N VAL A 45 -4.20 -3.05 21.50
CA VAL A 45 -4.95 -4.25 21.13
C VAL A 45 -4.06 -5.45 20.78
N GLY A 46 -2.74 -5.32 20.91
CA GLY A 46 -1.79 -6.42 20.68
C GLY A 46 -1.46 -6.70 19.22
N VAL A 47 -1.75 -5.78 18.29
CA VAL A 47 -1.24 -5.85 16.91
C VAL A 47 0.24 -5.48 16.93
N PRO A 48 1.13 -6.32 16.35
CA PRO A 48 2.56 -6.02 16.34
C PRO A 48 2.87 -4.72 15.60
N VAL A 49 3.63 -3.84 16.23
CA VAL A 49 4.13 -2.59 15.60
C VAL A 49 5.65 -2.59 15.56
N VAL A 50 6.24 -1.84 14.64
CA VAL A 50 7.70 -1.71 14.56
C VAL A 50 8.24 -1.21 15.91
N PRO A 51 9.25 -1.85 16.52
CA PRO A 51 9.85 -1.39 17.76
C PRO A 51 10.34 0.06 17.62
N GLY A 52 9.93 0.92 18.53
CA GLY A 52 10.25 2.35 18.47
C GLY A 52 9.83 3.07 19.74
N THR A 53 9.90 4.40 19.71
CA THR A 53 9.58 5.27 20.84
C THR A 53 8.24 5.98 20.63
N GLU A 54 7.76 6.62 21.65
CA GLU A 54 6.84 7.76 21.54
C GLU A 54 7.60 9.00 21.06
N VAL A 55 6.89 10.12 20.91
CA VAL A 55 7.48 11.41 20.56
C VAL A 55 8.58 11.77 21.55
N LEU A 56 9.72 12.16 21.03
CA LEU A 56 10.91 12.48 21.82
C LEU A 56 11.03 13.99 22.04
N LYS A 57 11.44 14.37 23.23
CA LYS A 57 11.61 15.77 23.63
C LYS A 57 12.87 16.38 23.01
N ASP A 58 13.95 15.61 22.99
CA ASP A 58 15.27 16.10 22.58
C ASP A 58 16.20 14.95 22.13
N VAL A 59 17.39 15.32 21.65
CA VAL A 59 18.42 14.41 21.16
C VAL A 59 18.98 13.51 22.27
N GLU A 60 19.03 13.97 23.51
CA GLU A 60 19.59 13.17 24.62
C GLU A 60 18.63 12.03 24.98
N GLU A 61 17.34 12.28 24.95
CA GLU A 61 16.35 11.23 25.07
C GLU A 61 16.43 10.25 23.88
N ALA A 62 16.61 10.77 22.67
CA ALA A 62 16.80 9.94 21.48
C ALA A 62 18.03 9.01 21.59
N LYS A 63 19.17 9.48 22.08
CA LYS A 63 20.37 8.68 22.30
C LYS A 63 20.15 7.54 23.31
N LYS A 64 19.35 7.79 24.34
CA LYS A 64 19.01 6.77 25.34
C LYS A 64 18.23 5.63 24.70
N TYR A 65 17.14 5.94 24.02
CA TYR A 65 16.29 4.93 23.38
C TYR A 65 16.98 4.24 22.18
N ALA A 66 17.83 4.98 21.46
CA ALA A 66 18.61 4.40 20.35
C ALA A 66 19.50 3.24 20.77
N LYS A 67 20.03 3.26 22.01
CA LYS A 67 20.81 2.17 22.59
C LYS A 67 19.96 0.92 22.86
N GLU A 68 18.70 1.10 23.23
CA GLU A 68 17.76 0.01 23.49
C GLU A 68 17.25 -0.60 22.18
N ILE A 69 16.89 0.24 21.19
CA ILE A 69 16.38 -0.19 19.88
C ILE A 69 17.49 -0.81 19.03
N GLY A 70 18.72 -0.28 19.15
CA GLY A 70 19.88 -0.67 18.34
C GLY A 70 19.84 -0.13 16.90
N TYR A 71 21.04 0.08 16.35
CA TYR A 71 21.21 0.55 14.96
C TYR A 71 21.16 -0.62 13.96
N PRO A 72 20.79 -0.36 12.70
CA PRO A 72 20.28 0.90 12.18
C PRO A 72 18.87 1.21 12.67
N LEU A 73 18.52 2.52 12.72
CA LEU A 73 17.19 2.98 13.09
C LEU A 73 16.72 4.12 12.17
N LEU A 74 15.44 4.48 12.29
CA LEU A 74 14.84 5.60 11.62
C LEU A 74 14.52 6.70 12.64
N VAL A 75 14.80 7.95 12.27
CA VAL A 75 14.17 9.12 12.86
C VAL A 75 12.99 9.49 11.97
N LYS A 76 11.79 9.56 12.53
CA LYS A 76 10.55 9.84 11.80
C LYS A 76 9.80 10.99 12.44
N ALA A 77 9.32 11.92 11.61
CA ALA A 77 8.39 12.95 12.06
C ALA A 77 6.98 12.34 12.23
N THR A 78 6.24 12.82 13.24
CA THR A 78 4.84 12.45 13.47
C THR A 78 3.94 12.97 12.36
N ALA A 79 4.17 14.21 11.93
CA ALA A 79 3.56 14.79 10.76
C ALA A 79 4.43 14.52 9.53
N GLY A 80 3.95 13.75 8.56
CA GLY A 80 4.77 13.44 7.39
C GLY A 80 4.05 12.57 6.36
N GLY A 81 4.43 12.77 5.10
CA GLY A 81 3.96 11.97 3.96
C GLY A 81 4.99 11.97 2.84
N GLY A 82 4.94 10.96 1.95
CA GLY A 82 5.84 10.88 0.80
C GLY A 82 7.33 10.78 1.13
N GLY A 83 7.68 10.37 2.37
CA GLY A 83 9.06 10.19 2.82
C GLY A 83 9.77 11.46 3.36
N LYS A 84 9.10 12.58 3.42
CA LYS A 84 9.60 13.78 4.12
C LYS A 84 9.60 13.55 5.63
N GLY A 85 10.61 14.09 6.32
CA GLY A 85 10.76 13.92 7.77
C GLY A 85 11.21 12.50 8.18
N ILE A 86 11.80 11.71 7.29
CA ILE A 86 12.33 10.37 7.59
C ILE A 86 13.83 10.34 7.28
N ARG A 87 14.65 9.90 8.26
CA ARG A 87 16.08 9.74 8.13
C ARG A 87 16.54 8.38 8.64
N VAL A 88 17.36 7.70 7.83
CA VAL A 88 18.03 6.47 8.26
C VAL A 88 19.27 6.85 9.04
N VAL A 89 19.44 6.27 10.22
CA VAL A 89 20.60 6.44 11.08
C VAL A 89 21.32 5.11 11.22
N ALA A 90 22.48 4.99 10.62
CA ALA A 90 23.26 3.75 10.64
C ALA A 90 24.09 3.61 11.92
N ARG A 91 24.52 4.73 12.52
CA ARG A 91 25.46 4.78 13.63
C ARG A 91 25.07 5.89 14.62
N GLU A 92 25.53 5.77 15.89
CA GLU A 92 25.22 6.71 16.96
C GLU A 92 25.63 8.16 16.65
N GLU A 93 26.78 8.33 16.00
CA GLU A 93 27.35 9.64 15.64
C GLU A 93 26.44 10.46 14.69
N ASP A 94 25.63 9.78 13.86
CA ASP A 94 24.77 10.41 12.87
C ASP A 94 23.38 10.81 13.46
N LEU A 95 23.07 10.35 14.69
CA LEU A 95 21.71 10.48 15.26
C LEU A 95 21.30 11.93 15.50
N ALA A 96 22.19 12.76 16.05
CA ALA A 96 21.87 14.15 16.41
C ALA A 96 21.54 14.97 15.15
N ASP A 97 22.34 14.85 14.10
CA ASP A 97 22.11 15.56 12.84
C ASP A 97 20.83 15.08 12.15
N ALA A 98 20.56 13.78 12.17
CA ALA A 98 19.33 13.21 11.62
C ALA A 98 18.08 13.69 12.37
N PHE A 99 18.13 13.74 13.71
CA PHE A 99 17.05 14.24 14.56
C PHE A 99 16.69 15.69 14.23
N HIS A 100 17.69 16.59 14.25
CA HIS A 100 17.47 18.02 13.95
C HIS A 100 17.03 18.27 12.52
N THR A 101 17.53 17.45 11.56
CA THR A 101 17.15 17.61 10.16
C THR A 101 15.70 17.16 9.94
N ALA A 102 15.31 16.01 10.47
CA ALA A 102 13.95 15.49 10.35
C ALA A 102 12.93 16.43 11.01
N SER A 103 13.25 16.93 12.22
CA SER A 103 12.39 17.88 12.96
C SER A 103 12.19 19.18 12.18
N ARG A 104 13.27 19.80 11.67
CA ARG A 104 13.20 21.06 10.90
C ARG A 104 12.44 20.90 9.59
N GLU A 105 12.61 19.80 8.89
CA GLU A 105 11.86 19.51 7.66
C GLU A 105 10.36 19.38 7.93
N ALA A 106 10.02 18.67 8.99
CA ALA A 106 8.62 18.45 9.36
C ALA A 106 7.96 19.76 9.84
N GLU A 107 8.64 20.54 10.67
CA GLU A 107 8.19 21.87 11.08
C GLU A 107 7.93 22.77 9.89
N SER A 108 8.87 22.84 8.93
CA SER A 108 8.75 23.69 7.75
C SER A 108 7.64 23.23 6.79
N ALA A 109 7.43 21.92 6.65
CA ALA A 109 6.50 21.37 5.67
C ALA A 109 5.07 21.19 6.23
N PHE A 110 4.93 20.93 7.53
CA PHE A 110 3.68 20.50 8.16
C PHE A 110 3.31 21.29 9.42
N GLY A 111 4.18 22.21 9.90
CA GLY A 111 3.96 23.01 11.10
C GLY A 111 4.09 22.22 12.42
N ASN A 112 4.68 21.02 12.36
CA ASN A 112 4.94 20.19 13.53
C ASN A 112 6.28 19.46 13.35
N GLY A 113 7.24 19.75 14.24
CA GLY A 113 8.58 19.19 14.25
C GLY A 113 8.79 18.00 15.18
N ASP A 114 7.73 17.43 15.72
CA ASP A 114 7.78 16.27 16.60
C ASP A 114 8.31 15.04 15.89
N VAL A 115 9.28 14.36 16.51
CA VAL A 115 9.93 13.17 15.93
C VAL A 115 10.00 12.03 16.95
N PHE A 116 10.08 10.81 16.42
CA PHE A 116 10.24 9.57 17.17
C PHE A 116 11.24 8.64 16.48
N LEU A 117 11.71 7.60 17.18
CA LEU A 117 12.59 6.59 16.64
C LEU A 117 11.84 5.31 16.34
N GLU A 118 12.24 4.64 15.25
CA GLU A 118 11.82 3.27 14.94
C GLU A 118 13.02 2.41 14.54
N LYS A 119 12.94 1.11 14.80
CA LYS A 119 13.90 0.15 14.26
C LYS A 119 13.85 0.17 12.74
N TYR A 120 15.01 0.33 12.09
CA TYR A 120 15.08 0.19 10.64
C TYR A 120 15.14 -1.29 10.28
N LEU A 121 14.05 -1.79 9.73
CA LEU A 121 13.94 -3.17 9.26
C LEU A 121 14.44 -3.23 7.82
N THR A 122 15.43 -4.09 7.56
CA THR A 122 15.99 -4.31 6.22
C THR A 122 15.49 -5.63 5.64
N HIS A 123 15.49 -5.74 4.30
CA HIS A 123 15.07 -6.96 3.60
C HIS A 123 13.64 -7.40 3.91
N VAL A 124 12.76 -6.44 4.21
CA VAL A 124 11.36 -6.69 4.47
C VAL A 124 10.53 -6.68 3.20
N ARG A 125 9.36 -7.32 3.28
CA ARG A 125 8.30 -7.15 2.29
C ARG A 125 7.25 -6.20 2.80
N HIS A 126 6.65 -5.48 1.87
CA HIS A 126 5.44 -4.71 2.10
C HIS A 126 4.26 -5.60 1.72
N VAL A 127 3.58 -6.12 2.72
CA VAL A 127 2.41 -6.99 2.54
C VAL A 127 1.23 -6.33 3.22
N GLU A 128 0.09 -6.33 2.55
CA GLU A 128 -1.11 -5.67 3.05
C GLU A 128 -2.31 -6.61 3.02
N MET A 129 -3.25 -6.41 3.96
CA MET A 129 -4.43 -7.23 4.12
C MET A 129 -5.68 -6.41 3.75
N GLN A 130 -6.46 -6.90 2.78
CA GLN A 130 -7.70 -6.25 2.35
C GLN A 130 -8.83 -6.52 3.35
N ILE A 131 -9.38 -5.47 3.92
CA ILE A 131 -10.52 -5.51 4.84
C ILE A 131 -11.79 -5.05 4.13
N LEU A 132 -12.90 -5.70 4.46
CA LEU A 132 -14.24 -5.28 4.13
C LEU A 132 -15.12 -5.41 5.39
N ALA A 133 -15.70 -4.30 5.86
CA ALA A 133 -16.45 -4.27 7.12
C ALA A 133 -17.81 -3.58 6.93
N ASP A 134 -18.88 -4.16 7.48
CA ASP A 134 -20.22 -3.57 7.43
C ASP A 134 -20.54 -2.75 8.69
N GLN A 135 -21.71 -2.14 8.68
CA GLN A 135 -22.18 -1.30 9.80
C GLN A 135 -22.69 -2.12 11.00
N GLN A 136 -22.84 -3.45 10.85
CA GLN A 136 -23.26 -4.38 11.91
C GLN A 136 -22.07 -4.97 12.68
N GLY A 137 -20.83 -4.62 12.28
CA GLY A 137 -19.61 -5.09 12.91
C GLY A 137 -19.09 -6.41 12.34
N ASN A 138 -19.64 -6.89 11.22
CA ASN A 138 -19.04 -8.00 10.48
C ASN A 138 -17.82 -7.51 9.73
N ILE A 139 -16.71 -8.22 9.86
CA ILE A 139 -15.43 -7.87 9.22
C ILE A 139 -14.90 -9.10 8.50
N LEU A 140 -14.54 -8.92 7.24
CA LEU A 140 -13.89 -9.92 6.39
C LEU A 140 -12.51 -9.46 5.99
N CYS A 141 -11.57 -10.40 5.93
CA CYS A 141 -10.27 -10.22 5.29
C CYS A 141 -10.28 -11.00 3.97
N LEU A 142 -10.05 -10.30 2.85
CA LEU A 142 -10.12 -10.86 1.50
C LEU A 142 -8.74 -11.35 0.99
N GLY A 143 -7.79 -11.55 1.88
CA GLY A 143 -6.43 -11.99 1.58
C GLY A 143 -5.42 -10.85 1.52
N GLU A 144 -4.17 -11.25 1.22
CA GLU A 144 -3.04 -10.34 1.14
C GLU A 144 -2.69 -9.94 -0.29
N ARG A 145 -2.02 -8.80 -0.42
CA ARG A 145 -1.27 -8.35 -1.60
C ARG A 145 0.20 -8.11 -1.22
N ASP A 146 1.12 -8.50 -2.07
CA ASP A 146 2.54 -8.15 -1.95
C ASP A 146 2.82 -6.92 -2.80
N CYS A 147 3.16 -5.83 -2.14
CA CYS A 147 3.41 -4.51 -2.72
C CYS A 147 4.86 -4.07 -2.53
N SER A 148 5.79 -5.02 -2.43
CA SER A 148 7.20 -4.75 -2.12
C SER A 148 7.95 -4.05 -3.26
N LEU A 149 7.49 -4.20 -4.51
CA LEU A 149 8.15 -3.58 -5.67
C LEU A 149 7.73 -2.11 -5.78
N GLN A 150 8.54 -1.24 -5.19
CA GLN A 150 8.29 0.19 -5.08
C GLN A 150 9.47 1.01 -5.62
N LEU A 151 9.17 2.08 -6.33
CA LEU A 151 10.14 3.10 -6.73
C LEU A 151 9.77 4.41 -6.03
N ASN A 152 10.71 5.00 -5.31
CA ASN A 152 10.46 6.22 -4.52
C ASN A 152 9.23 6.11 -3.60
N LYS A 153 9.02 4.94 -2.98
CA LYS A 153 7.88 4.61 -2.11
C LYS A 153 6.51 4.54 -2.83
N GLN A 154 6.50 4.54 -4.15
CA GLN A 154 5.31 4.28 -4.96
C GLN A 154 5.34 2.83 -5.44
N LYS A 155 4.24 2.13 -5.24
CA LYS A 155 4.05 0.77 -5.74
C LYS A 155 4.09 0.79 -7.28
N VAL A 156 4.79 -0.17 -7.87
CA VAL A 156 5.01 -0.26 -9.33
C VAL A 156 4.42 -1.54 -9.90
N LEU A 157 4.55 -2.63 -9.15
CA LEU A 157 4.00 -3.93 -9.46
C LEU A 157 3.52 -4.58 -8.16
N GLU A 158 2.32 -5.14 -8.19
CA GLU A 158 1.70 -5.84 -7.08
C GLU A 158 1.30 -7.25 -7.50
N GLU A 159 1.37 -8.21 -6.58
CA GLU A 159 0.90 -9.57 -6.81
C GLU A 159 0.15 -10.15 -5.61
N THR A 160 -0.72 -11.10 -5.88
CA THR A 160 -1.45 -11.85 -4.87
C THR A 160 -1.71 -13.29 -5.33
N PRO A 161 -1.52 -14.29 -4.45
CA PRO A 161 -0.92 -14.23 -3.10
C PRO A 161 0.56 -13.85 -3.11
N SER A 162 1.10 -13.41 -1.96
CA SER A 162 2.54 -13.16 -1.82
C SER A 162 3.32 -14.47 -1.95
N PRO A 163 4.41 -14.51 -2.75
CA PRO A 163 5.17 -15.75 -3.00
C PRO A 163 5.90 -16.30 -1.75
N VAL A 164 6.01 -15.52 -0.69
CA VAL A 164 6.63 -15.97 0.59
C VAL A 164 5.60 -16.29 1.67
N MET A 165 4.32 -16.09 1.37
CA MET A 165 3.26 -16.29 2.36
C MET A 165 3.04 -17.76 2.65
N THR A 166 3.20 -18.14 3.92
CA THR A 166 2.74 -19.43 4.43
C THR A 166 1.35 -19.30 5.03
N GLU A 167 0.62 -20.41 5.14
CA GLU A 167 -0.72 -20.41 5.70
C GLU A 167 -0.76 -19.92 7.17
N ASP A 168 0.29 -20.23 7.95
CA ASP A 168 0.41 -19.77 9.34
C ASP A 168 0.62 -18.25 9.42
N ILE A 169 1.52 -17.71 8.59
CA ILE A 169 1.76 -16.25 8.53
C ILE A 169 0.48 -15.54 8.05
N ARG A 170 -0.17 -16.02 6.99
CA ARG A 170 -1.42 -15.46 6.46
C ARG A 170 -2.48 -15.37 7.55
N ARG A 171 -2.71 -16.46 8.27
CA ARG A 171 -3.70 -16.49 9.35
C ARG A 171 -3.39 -15.47 10.44
N LYS A 172 -2.14 -15.39 10.91
CA LYS A 172 -1.72 -14.42 11.92
C LYS A 172 -1.87 -12.97 11.45
N MET A 173 -1.51 -12.67 10.21
CA MET A 173 -1.67 -11.34 9.63
C MET A 173 -3.14 -11.00 9.42
N MET A 174 -3.96 -11.96 8.98
CA MET A 174 -5.41 -11.79 8.86
C MET A 174 -6.04 -11.47 10.22
N ASP A 175 -5.70 -12.23 11.26
CA ASP A 175 -6.21 -12.01 12.62
C ASP A 175 -5.82 -10.62 13.14
N ALA A 176 -4.57 -10.20 12.90
CA ALA A 176 -4.09 -8.87 13.25
C ALA A 176 -4.83 -7.76 12.49
N ALA A 177 -5.08 -7.93 11.19
CA ALA A 177 -5.80 -6.96 10.37
C ALA A 177 -7.28 -6.83 10.79
N VAL A 178 -7.94 -7.94 11.09
CA VAL A 178 -9.31 -7.95 11.62
C VAL A 178 -9.37 -7.29 13.00
N LEU A 179 -8.37 -7.54 13.86
CA LEU A 179 -8.26 -6.91 15.17
C LEU A 179 -8.05 -5.39 15.05
N ALA A 180 -7.19 -4.95 14.13
CA ALA A 180 -6.98 -3.53 13.82
C ALA A 180 -8.27 -2.84 13.37
N ALA A 181 -9.00 -3.47 12.44
CA ALA A 181 -10.27 -2.93 11.93
C ALA A 181 -11.34 -2.86 13.04
N LYS A 182 -11.41 -3.86 13.92
CA LYS A 182 -12.32 -3.84 15.10
C LYS A 182 -11.98 -2.71 16.05
N ALA A 183 -10.70 -2.56 16.39
CA ALA A 183 -10.24 -1.51 17.31
C ALA A 183 -10.53 -0.10 16.77
N ALA A 184 -10.44 0.08 15.46
CA ALA A 184 -10.75 1.33 14.79
C ALA A 184 -12.26 1.57 14.57
N ASN A 185 -13.15 0.64 14.93
CA ASN A 185 -14.58 0.65 14.55
C ASN A 185 -14.77 0.88 13.05
N TYR A 186 -13.95 0.19 12.26
CA TYR A 186 -13.86 0.39 10.81
C TYR A 186 -15.12 -0.06 10.09
N THR A 187 -15.50 0.69 9.06
CA THR A 187 -16.59 0.32 8.13
C THR A 187 -16.15 0.59 6.69
N ASN A 188 -16.72 -0.14 5.75
CA ASN A 188 -16.44 -0.10 4.33
C ASN A 188 -15.13 -0.84 3.96
N ALA A 189 -14.58 -0.57 2.76
CA ALA A 189 -13.34 -1.17 2.31
C ALA A 189 -12.12 -0.41 2.85
N GLY A 190 -11.14 -1.12 3.35
CA GLY A 190 -9.88 -0.59 3.84
C GLY A 190 -8.75 -1.60 3.75
N THR A 191 -7.55 -1.16 3.97
CA THR A 191 -6.36 -2.02 3.88
C THR A 191 -5.44 -1.77 5.06
N VAL A 192 -5.00 -2.85 5.69
CA VAL A 192 -4.00 -2.80 6.76
C VAL A 192 -2.65 -3.21 6.20
N GLU A 193 -1.69 -2.30 6.25
CA GLU A 193 -0.35 -2.49 5.71
C GLU A 193 0.63 -2.96 6.77
N PHE A 194 1.48 -3.93 6.39
CA PHE A 194 2.49 -4.52 7.26
C PHE A 194 3.86 -4.62 6.58
N LEU A 195 4.93 -4.55 7.39
CA LEU A 195 6.24 -5.05 7.00
C LEU A 195 6.37 -6.51 7.44
N LEU A 196 6.62 -7.40 6.50
CA LEU A 196 6.92 -8.81 6.77
C LEU A 196 8.43 -9.04 6.68
N ALA A 197 9.03 -9.44 7.79
CA ALA A 197 10.45 -9.73 7.89
C ALA A 197 10.77 -11.17 7.42
N PRO A 198 12.04 -11.47 7.04
CA PRO A 198 12.42 -12.79 6.54
C PRO A 198 12.22 -13.94 7.53
N ASP A 199 12.17 -13.65 8.82
CA ASP A 199 11.92 -14.62 9.90
C ASP A 199 10.43 -14.91 10.12
N GLY A 200 9.55 -14.28 9.33
CA GLY A 200 8.10 -14.41 9.43
C GLY A 200 7.44 -13.50 10.46
N GLN A 201 8.20 -12.66 11.16
CA GLN A 201 7.63 -11.59 11.98
C GLN A 201 7.05 -10.50 11.08
N PHE A 202 5.93 -9.91 11.51
CA PHE A 202 5.31 -8.82 10.77
C PHE A 202 4.95 -7.68 11.71
N TYR A 203 4.89 -6.46 11.15
CA TYR A 203 4.69 -5.25 11.92
C TYR A 203 3.75 -4.31 11.17
N PHE A 204 2.75 -3.81 11.86
CA PHE A 204 1.83 -2.79 11.35
C PHE A 204 2.58 -1.52 10.94
N ILE A 205 2.22 -0.96 9.80
CA ILE A 205 2.71 0.32 9.28
C ILE A 205 1.62 1.39 9.40
N GLU A 206 0.51 1.14 8.70
CA GLU A 206 -0.62 2.07 8.60
C GLU A 206 -1.89 1.35 8.16
N MET A 207 -3.01 2.03 8.28
CA MET A 207 -4.28 1.59 7.72
C MET A 207 -4.75 2.62 6.70
N ASN A 208 -4.90 2.21 5.46
CA ASN A 208 -5.51 3.03 4.42
C ASN A 208 -7.02 2.95 4.52
N THR A 209 -7.65 4.08 4.84
CA THR A 209 -9.09 4.20 5.12
C THR A 209 -9.92 4.42 3.86
N ARG A 210 -9.54 3.75 2.79
CA ARG A 210 -10.12 3.86 1.43
C ARG A 210 -9.86 2.61 0.62
N LEU A 211 -10.49 2.56 -0.54
CA LEU A 211 -10.11 1.61 -1.59
C LEU A 211 -8.69 1.94 -2.09
N GLN A 212 -7.87 0.92 -2.35
CA GLN A 212 -6.55 1.11 -2.95
C GLN A 212 -6.54 0.87 -4.46
N VAL A 213 -5.51 1.38 -5.15
CA VAL A 213 -5.33 1.24 -6.60
C VAL A 213 -5.32 -0.23 -6.98
N GLU A 214 -4.60 -1.04 -6.23
CA GLU A 214 -4.32 -2.46 -6.43
C GLU A 214 -5.43 -3.43 -5.96
N HIS A 215 -6.64 -2.91 -5.63
CA HIS A 215 -7.77 -3.75 -5.23
C HIS A 215 -8.17 -4.81 -6.28
N PRO A 216 -8.02 -4.56 -7.61
CA PRO A 216 -8.49 -5.51 -8.61
C PRO A 216 -7.85 -6.89 -8.50
N ILE A 217 -6.56 -6.99 -8.13
CA ILE A 217 -5.94 -8.32 -7.98
C ILE A 217 -6.57 -9.14 -6.84
N THR A 218 -7.07 -8.49 -5.79
CA THR A 218 -7.83 -9.15 -4.73
C THR A 218 -9.21 -9.61 -5.24
N GLU A 219 -9.89 -8.79 -6.05
CA GLU A 219 -11.16 -9.17 -6.67
C GLU A 219 -11.00 -10.39 -7.57
N GLU A 220 -9.93 -10.43 -8.37
CA GLU A 220 -9.63 -11.54 -9.28
C GLU A 220 -9.45 -12.88 -8.56
N ILE A 221 -8.78 -12.92 -7.41
CA ILE A 221 -8.52 -14.17 -6.70
C ILE A 221 -9.62 -14.54 -5.69
N SER A 222 -10.34 -13.56 -5.14
CA SER A 222 -11.39 -13.78 -4.14
C SER A 222 -12.79 -13.94 -4.74
N GLY A 223 -13.01 -13.43 -5.95
CA GLY A 223 -14.32 -13.35 -6.58
C GLY A 223 -15.27 -12.34 -5.91
N VAL A 224 -14.75 -11.46 -5.04
CA VAL A 224 -15.53 -10.45 -4.32
C VAL A 224 -15.37 -9.09 -5.00
N ASP A 225 -16.45 -8.54 -5.56
CA ASP A 225 -16.49 -7.18 -6.11
C ASP A 225 -16.51 -6.15 -4.97
N ILE A 226 -15.33 -5.62 -4.64
CA ILE A 226 -15.11 -4.71 -3.50
C ILE A 226 -15.84 -3.39 -3.71
N VAL A 227 -15.79 -2.83 -4.91
CA VAL A 227 -16.45 -1.56 -5.25
C VAL A 227 -17.96 -1.65 -5.09
N LYS A 228 -18.55 -2.74 -5.55
CA LYS A 228 -19.98 -3.02 -5.38
C LYS A 228 -20.34 -3.17 -3.89
N TRP A 229 -19.48 -3.82 -3.12
CA TRP A 229 -19.68 -3.94 -1.68
C TRP A 229 -19.52 -2.60 -0.96
N GLN A 230 -18.62 -1.73 -1.37
CA GLN A 230 -18.55 -0.37 -0.82
C GLN A 230 -19.90 0.36 -0.92
N ILE A 231 -20.54 0.29 -2.10
CA ILE A 231 -21.86 0.89 -2.33
C ILE A 231 -22.93 0.21 -1.47
N ARG A 232 -22.96 -1.12 -1.42
CA ARG A 232 -23.93 -1.89 -0.61
C ARG A 232 -23.83 -1.55 0.87
N ILE A 233 -22.60 -1.52 1.41
CA ILE A 233 -22.36 -1.18 2.82
C ILE A 233 -22.80 0.26 3.12
N ALA A 234 -22.52 1.21 2.21
CA ALA A 234 -23.00 2.58 2.33
C ALA A 234 -24.54 2.66 2.32
N CYS A 235 -25.20 1.76 1.59
CA CYS A 235 -26.66 1.57 1.62
C CYS A 235 -27.16 0.72 2.81
N GLN A 236 -26.31 0.46 3.82
CA GLN A 236 -26.63 -0.31 5.03
C GLN A 236 -26.97 -1.80 4.78
N VAL A 237 -26.57 -2.34 3.63
CA VAL A 237 -26.71 -3.76 3.33
C VAL A 237 -25.64 -4.54 4.11
N PRO A 238 -26.02 -5.50 4.96
CA PRO A 238 -25.05 -6.31 5.70
C PRO A 238 -24.29 -7.25 4.76
N LEU A 239 -23.07 -7.61 5.17
CA LEU A 239 -22.31 -8.66 4.50
C LEU A 239 -23.09 -9.98 4.58
N ASN A 240 -23.26 -10.62 3.42
CA ASN A 240 -23.98 -11.89 3.30
C ASN A 240 -23.07 -13.09 3.12
N MET A 241 -21.79 -12.93 3.47
CA MET A 241 -20.76 -13.97 3.41
C MET A 241 -19.99 -13.96 4.73
N LYS A 242 -19.38 -15.11 5.06
CA LYS A 242 -18.53 -15.29 6.22
C LYS A 242 -17.07 -15.45 5.79
N GLN A 243 -16.14 -15.39 6.76
CA GLN A 243 -14.72 -15.56 6.46
C GLN A 243 -14.40 -16.92 5.83
N GLU A 244 -15.09 -17.98 6.25
CA GLU A 244 -14.93 -19.32 5.67
C GLU A 244 -15.42 -19.45 4.22
N ASP A 245 -16.22 -18.52 3.73
CA ASP A 245 -16.68 -18.49 2.34
C ASP A 245 -15.62 -17.88 1.39
N ILE A 246 -14.69 -17.10 1.95
CA ILE A 246 -13.64 -16.44 1.17
C ILE A 246 -12.58 -17.48 0.81
N ARG A 247 -12.46 -17.74 -0.50
CA ARG A 247 -11.50 -18.68 -1.06
C ARG A 247 -10.64 -17.97 -2.09
N LEU A 248 -9.35 -17.91 -1.84
CA LEU A 248 -8.40 -17.34 -2.77
C LEU A 248 -8.03 -18.37 -3.84
N GLN A 249 -8.23 -18.06 -5.12
CA GLN A 249 -8.02 -18.98 -6.24
C GLN A 249 -7.08 -18.38 -7.27
N GLY A 250 -6.04 -19.14 -7.61
CA GLY A 250 -5.07 -18.72 -8.62
C GLY A 250 -4.08 -17.68 -8.14
N HIS A 251 -3.60 -16.88 -9.06
CA HIS A 251 -2.60 -15.84 -8.85
C HIS A 251 -2.88 -14.65 -9.77
N ALA A 252 -2.87 -13.45 -9.22
CA ALA A 252 -3.07 -12.22 -9.98
C ALA A 252 -1.87 -11.29 -9.84
N ILE A 253 -1.56 -10.57 -10.91
CA ILE A 253 -0.49 -9.56 -10.97
C ILE A 253 -1.07 -8.29 -11.57
N GLU A 254 -0.74 -7.15 -10.97
CA GLU A 254 -1.02 -5.81 -11.50
C GLU A 254 0.30 -5.10 -11.81
N CYS A 255 0.40 -4.49 -13.00
CA CYS A 255 1.47 -3.57 -13.36
C CYS A 255 0.88 -2.17 -13.55
N ARG A 256 1.39 -1.20 -12.82
CA ARG A 256 1.03 0.21 -13.04
C ARG A 256 1.74 0.75 -14.25
N ILE A 257 0.97 1.15 -15.25
CA ILE A 257 1.50 1.79 -16.46
C ILE A 257 1.49 3.30 -16.25
N ASN A 258 2.69 3.87 -16.15
CA ASN A 258 2.89 5.29 -15.86
C ASN A 258 3.49 6.02 -17.05
N ALA A 259 3.05 7.25 -17.27
CA ALA A 259 3.69 8.17 -18.19
C ALA A 259 5.07 8.62 -17.66
N ARG A 260 6.04 8.73 -18.55
CA ARG A 260 7.37 9.33 -18.32
C ARG A 260 7.51 10.69 -19.01
N SER A 261 6.60 10.99 -19.94
CA SER A 261 6.52 12.29 -20.61
C SER A 261 5.06 12.77 -20.70
N THR A 262 4.89 14.05 -20.95
CA THR A 262 3.63 14.62 -21.45
C THR A 262 3.52 14.43 -22.94
N GLY A 263 2.31 14.44 -23.51
CA GLY A 263 2.11 14.29 -24.95
C GLY A 263 0.68 13.91 -25.30
N ARG A 264 0.42 13.72 -26.58
CA ARG A 264 -0.84 13.21 -27.10
C ARG A 264 -0.66 11.73 -27.43
N VAL A 265 -1.60 10.90 -27.02
CA VAL A 265 -1.66 9.48 -27.41
C VAL A 265 -2.07 9.38 -28.86
N GLU A 266 -1.09 9.16 -29.75
CA GLU A 266 -1.30 9.08 -31.20
C GLU A 266 -1.85 7.71 -31.62
N PHE A 267 -1.41 6.65 -30.94
CA PHE A 267 -1.88 5.29 -31.15
C PHE A 267 -1.93 4.54 -29.82
N LEU A 268 -2.98 3.76 -29.63
CA LEU A 268 -3.20 2.95 -28.43
C LEU A 268 -3.65 1.54 -28.85
N HIS A 269 -2.87 0.53 -28.45
CA HIS A 269 -3.29 -0.85 -28.47
C HIS A 269 -3.26 -1.43 -27.06
N ILE A 270 -4.41 -1.87 -26.60
CA ILE A 270 -4.61 -2.47 -25.28
C ILE A 270 -4.63 -3.98 -25.45
N PRO A 271 -3.78 -4.74 -24.72
CA PRO A 271 -3.78 -6.20 -24.78
C PRO A 271 -5.13 -6.75 -24.32
N GLY A 272 -5.54 -7.84 -24.93
CA GLY A 272 -6.82 -8.48 -24.64
C GLY A 272 -6.69 -9.96 -24.32
N GLY A 273 -7.83 -10.60 -24.12
CA GLY A 273 -7.92 -12.02 -23.84
C GLY A 273 -8.56 -12.35 -22.50
N GLY A 274 -8.87 -13.63 -22.29
CA GLY A 274 -9.47 -14.08 -21.02
C GLY A 274 -8.54 -13.84 -19.84
N ARG A 275 -9.05 -13.21 -18.77
CA ARG A 275 -8.30 -12.91 -17.54
C ARG A 275 -7.13 -11.92 -17.75
N VAL A 276 -7.27 -11.03 -18.73
CA VAL A 276 -6.41 -9.87 -18.95
C VAL A 276 -7.30 -8.67 -19.11
N HIS A 277 -7.08 -7.62 -18.35
CA HIS A 277 -7.76 -6.35 -18.54
C HIS A 277 -6.86 -5.17 -18.20
N PHE A 278 -7.20 -4.01 -18.73
CA PHE A 278 -6.50 -2.76 -18.50
C PHE A 278 -7.48 -1.70 -18.02
N ASP A 279 -7.42 -1.40 -16.74
CA ASP A 279 -8.23 -0.34 -16.13
C ASP A 279 -7.61 1.02 -16.47
N THR A 280 -8.24 1.73 -17.39
CA THR A 280 -7.71 2.98 -17.90
C THR A 280 -8.83 3.94 -18.37
N ALA A 281 -8.53 5.22 -18.35
CA ALA A 281 -9.29 6.26 -19.04
C ALA A 281 -8.65 6.69 -20.37
N LEU A 282 -7.53 6.04 -20.78
CA LEU A 282 -6.87 6.38 -22.02
C LEU A 282 -7.73 6.04 -23.23
N MET A 283 -7.75 6.95 -24.17
CA MET A 283 -8.25 6.77 -25.53
C MET A 283 -7.24 7.36 -26.50
N GLN A 284 -7.35 7.00 -27.76
CA GLN A 284 -6.61 7.71 -28.81
C GLN A 284 -6.93 9.21 -28.73
N ASP A 285 -5.97 10.05 -28.97
CA ASP A 285 -6.03 11.51 -28.86
C ASP A 285 -6.09 12.06 -27.41
N THR A 286 -6.09 11.22 -26.36
CA THR A 286 -5.94 11.69 -24.97
C THR A 286 -4.66 12.50 -24.83
N VAL A 287 -4.75 13.69 -24.21
CA VAL A 287 -3.59 14.53 -23.89
C VAL A 287 -3.16 14.26 -22.45
N VAL A 288 -1.97 13.69 -22.28
CA VAL A 288 -1.34 13.48 -20.99
C VAL A 288 -0.67 14.77 -20.55
N VAL A 289 -1.11 15.29 -19.41
CA VAL A 289 -0.68 16.60 -18.86
C VAL A 289 0.07 16.40 -17.53
N PRO A 290 0.92 17.36 -17.11
CA PRO A 290 1.73 17.22 -15.90
C PRO A 290 0.99 17.60 -14.61
N PHE A 291 -0.31 17.87 -14.65
CA PHE A 291 -1.10 18.39 -13.52
C PHE A 291 -1.68 17.31 -12.62
N TYR A 292 -1.67 16.06 -13.06
CA TYR A 292 -2.22 14.92 -12.36
C TYR A 292 -1.15 13.84 -12.16
N ASP A 293 -1.53 12.75 -11.46
CA ASP A 293 -0.68 11.57 -11.32
C ASP A 293 -0.29 11.00 -12.69
N SER A 294 0.90 10.43 -12.77
CA SER A 294 1.45 9.87 -14.02
C SER A 294 0.81 8.55 -14.44
N MET A 295 -0.01 7.93 -13.60
CA MET A 295 -0.60 6.62 -13.88
C MET A 295 -1.60 6.70 -15.04
N LEU A 296 -1.30 6.01 -16.12
CA LEU A 296 -2.14 5.90 -17.32
C LEU A 296 -3.18 4.79 -17.20
N GLY A 297 -2.88 3.78 -16.42
CA GLY A 297 -3.77 2.66 -16.16
C GLY A 297 -3.08 1.54 -15.41
N LYS A 298 -3.85 0.48 -15.13
CA LYS A 298 -3.41 -0.74 -14.45
C LYS A 298 -3.62 -1.92 -15.38
N LEU A 299 -2.53 -2.60 -15.73
CA LEU A 299 -2.61 -3.85 -16.47
C LEU A 299 -2.70 -4.99 -15.45
N ILE A 300 -3.78 -5.76 -15.52
CA ILE A 300 -4.12 -6.81 -14.56
C ILE A 300 -4.22 -8.14 -15.31
N VAL A 301 -3.60 -9.16 -14.73
CA VAL A 301 -3.73 -10.54 -15.21
C VAL A 301 -4.05 -11.48 -14.08
N HIS A 302 -4.82 -12.53 -14.38
CA HIS A 302 -5.11 -13.63 -13.47
C HIS A 302 -4.81 -14.98 -14.14
N ALA A 303 -4.28 -15.93 -13.41
CA ALA A 303 -4.02 -17.29 -13.86
C ALA A 303 -4.18 -18.31 -12.73
N ASN A 304 -4.10 -19.61 -13.05
CA ASN A 304 -4.23 -20.64 -12.04
C ASN A 304 -2.96 -20.78 -11.17
N THR A 305 -1.80 -20.43 -11.72
CA THR A 305 -0.52 -20.46 -11.01
C THR A 305 0.26 -19.14 -11.20
N ARG A 306 1.22 -18.89 -10.33
CA ARG A 306 2.08 -17.71 -10.40
C ARG A 306 2.88 -17.69 -11.71
N GLU A 307 3.44 -18.81 -12.13
CA GLU A 307 4.22 -18.93 -13.35
C GLU A 307 3.38 -18.63 -14.60
N GLU A 308 2.12 -19.05 -14.61
CA GLU A 308 1.19 -18.69 -15.68
C GLU A 308 0.84 -17.21 -15.68
N ALA A 309 0.63 -16.61 -14.50
CA ALA A 309 0.37 -15.19 -14.36
C ALA A 309 1.57 -14.34 -14.85
N ILE A 310 2.79 -14.74 -14.50
CA ILE A 310 4.02 -14.10 -14.99
C ILE A 310 4.10 -14.15 -16.52
N ARG A 311 3.92 -15.33 -17.14
CA ARG A 311 3.94 -15.45 -18.60
C ARG A 311 2.86 -14.64 -19.28
N ARG A 312 1.65 -14.60 -18.69
CA ARG A 312 0.54 -13.80 -19.20
C ARG A 312 0.81 -12.31 -19.10
N MET A 313 1.37 -11.84 -17.99
CA MET A 313 1.75 -10.44 -17.83
C MET A 313 2.85 -10.06 -18.82
N GLU A 314 3.87 -10.89 -18.99
CA GLU A 314 4.93 -10.66 -19.99
C GLU A 314 4.36 -10.54 -21.40
N ALA A 315 3.50 -11.48 -21.81
CA ALA A 315 2.85 -11.44 -23.13
C ALA A 315 1.99 -10.18 -23.30
N SER A 316 1.21 -9.82 -22.29
CA SER A 316 0.36 -8.62 -22.33
C SER A 316 1.18 -7.32 -22.40
N LEU A 317 2.28 -7.21 -21.65
CA LEU A 317 3.19 -6.07 -21.74
C LEU A 317 3.86 -5.97 -23.13
N CYS A 318 4.24 -7.11 -23.73
CA CYS A 318 4.80 -7.12 -25.10
C CYS A 318 3.77 -6.72 -26.17
N GLU A 319 2.49 -7.00 -25.92
CA GLU A 319 1.39 -6.66 -26.86
C GLU A 319 0.96 -5.20 -26.71
N MET A 320 1.12 -4.59 -25.52
CA MET A 320 0.68 -3.23 -25.25
C MET A 320 1.49 -2.19 -26.04
N VAL A 321 0.79 -1.29 -26.75
CA VAL A 321 1.44 -0.20 -27.50
C VAL A 321 0.79 1.14 -27.15
N ILE A 322 1.60 2.08 -26.69
CA ILE A 322 1.20 3.48 -26.46
C ILE A 322 2.20 4.35 -27.21
N VAL A 323 1.76 5.07 -28.23
CA VAL A 323 2.60 5.97 -29.04
C VAL A 323 2.26 7.42 -28.75
N GLY A 324 3.26 8.30 -28.75
CA GLY A 324 3.12 9.75 -28.50
C GLY A 324 3.36 10.16 -27.05
N VAL A 325 3.47 9.16 -26.13
CA VAL A 325 3.82 9.36 -24.72
C VAL A 325 4.81 8.27 -24.31
N GLU A 326 5.93 8.66 -23.71
CA GLU A 326 6.87 7.70 -23.11
C GLU A 326 6.26 7.09 -21.86
N THR A 327 6.47 5.78 -21.67
CA THR A 327 5.90 5.01 -20.56
C THR A 327 6.94 4.12 -19.89
N ASN A 328 6.57 3.51 -18.76
CA ASN A 328 7.40 2.54 -18.03
C ASN A 328 7.20 1.08 -18.45
N ILE A 329 6.62 0.79 -19.63
CA ILE A 329 6.34 -0.58 -20.09
C ILE A 329 7.63 -1.42 -20.14
N GLU A 330 8.72 -0.88 -20.67
CA GLU A 330 10.02 -1.57 -20.72
C GLU A 330 10.59 -1.89 -19.34
N GLU A 331 10.42 -0.98 -18.38
CA GLU A 331 10.81 -1.20 -16.99
C GLU A 331 9.99 -2.36 -16.37
N GLN A 332 8.68 -2.42 -16.65
CA GLN A 332 7.81 -3.51 -16.22
C GLN A 332 8.24 -4.85 -16.84
N LEU A 333 8.59 -4.86 -18.12
CA LEU A 333 9.13 -6.06 -18.79
C LEU A 333 10.43 -6.54 -18.16
N GLN A 334 11.36 -5.61 -17.86
CA GLN A 334 12.60 -5.96 -17.16
C GLN A 334 12.34 -6.59 -15.79
N LEU A 335 11.35 -6.06 -15.05
CA LEU A 335 10.96 -6.59 -13.73
C LEU A 335 10.39 -8.01 -13.87
N ILE A 336 9.39 -8.22 -14.71
CA ILE A 336 8.72 -9.50 -14.93
C ILE A 336 9.71 -10.58 -15.39
N ARG A 337 10.66 -10.23 -16.26
CA ARG A 337 11.71 -11.12 -16.78
C ARG A 337 12.84 -11.38 -15.79
N SER A 338 12.97 -10.57 -14.76
CA SER A 338 14.08 -10.72 -13.81
C SER A 338 13.97 -12.06 -13.07
N LYS A 339 15.11 -12.76 -12.95
CA LYS A 339 15.19 -14.01 -12.17
C LYS A 339 14.82 -13.81 -10.71
N ILE A 340 14.98 -12.59 -10.19
CA ILE A 340 14.65 -12.24 -8.81
C ILE A 340 13.14 -12.26 -8.63
N PHE A 341 12.39 -11.60 -9.53
CA PHE A 341 10.92 -11.62 -9.50
C PHE A 341 10.38 -13.03 -9.78
N GLN A 342 10.87 -13.69 -10.82
CA GLN A 342 10.42 -15.05 -11.18
C GLN A 342 10.55 -16.05 -10.02
N LYS A 343 11.64 -15.94 -9.23
CA LYS A 343 11.85 -16.78 -8.03
C LYS A 343 11.08 -16.31 -6.79
N GLY A 344 10.44 -15.16 -6.83
CA GLY A 344 9.80 -14.56 -5.65
C GLY A 344 10.78 -14.06 -4.58
N ASN A 345 12.05 -13.85 -4.90
CA ASN A 345 13.11 -13.48 -3.96
C ASN A 345 13.40 -11.97 -4.02
N TYR A 346 12.41 -11.15 -3.78
CA TYR A 346 12.53 -9.70 -3.78
C TYR A 346 12.13 -9.11 -2.42
N ASP A 347 12.53 -7.90 -2.16
CA ASP A 347 12.19 -7.09 -0.98
C ASP A 347 11.94 -5.63 -1.40
N THR A 348 11.64 -4.75 -0.44
CA THR A 348 11.37 -3.33 -0.70
C THR A 348 12.57 -2.53 -1.24
N LEU A 349 13.77 -3.10 -1.26
CA LEU A 349 15.02 -2.43 -1.68
C LEU A 349 15.51 -2.90 -3.05
N ILE A 350 14.84 -3.88 -3.65
CA ILE A 350 15.39 -4.59 -4.82
C ILE A 350 15.22 -3.83 -6.14
N LEU A 351 14.17 -3.01 -6.25
CA LEU A 351 13.79 -2.37 -7.51
C LEU A 351 14.92 -1.49 -8.06
N ASP A 352 15.52 -0.68 -7.20
CA ASP A 352 16.69 0.14 -7.54
C ASP A 352 17.86 -0.67 -8.09
N LYS A 353 18.03 -1.92 -7.65
CA LYS A 353 19.10 -2.82 -8.11
C LYS A 353 18.79 -3.46 -9.46
N ILE A 354 17.51 -3.67 -9.77
CA ILE A 354 17.08 -4.25 -11.04
C ILE A 354 17.15 -3.19 -12.14
N LEU A 355 16.60 -2.00 -11.90
CA LEU A 355 16.48 -0.93 -12.90
C LEU A 355 17.79 -0.14 -13.14
N LYS A 356 18.69 -0.06 -12.15
CA LYS A 356 20.00 0.63 -12.31
C LYS A 356 21.06 -0.21 -13.02
N LYS A 357 20.81 -1.47 -13.34
CA LYS A 357 21.74 -2.38 -14.03
C LYS A 357 21.44 -2.51 -15.54
N GLY A 358 20.51 -1.76 -16.08
CA GLY A 358 20.15 -1.73 -17.48
C GLY A 358 20.86 -0.63 -18.29
#